data_6fc8bce83a306aa3ac1c901b3a0e16a2
#
_entry.id   6fc8bce83a306aa3ac1c901b3a0e16a2
#
_cell.length_a   1.000
_cell.length_b   1.000
_cell.length_c   1.000
_cell.angle_alpha   90.00
_cell.angle_beta   90.00
_cell.angle_gamma   90.00
#
_symmetry.space_group_name_H-M   'P 1'
#
loop_
_entity.id
_entity.type
_entity.pdbx_description
1 polymer ?
#
loop_
_entity_poly.entity_id
_entity_poly.type
_entity_poly.pdbx_seq_one_letter_code
_entity_poly.pdbx_strand_id
1 'polypeptide(L)'
;TPTEAGALGVVGAFVLALLHGRLNFRMMRDAVHATADLTVMVVFILIGATLFSLVFQGMDGGRWIEHLLSHLPGGPIGFLIFVNIFIFFLAFFLDFFEIAFIVVPLLAPVAQSLGIDLVWFGVLLCINMQTSFMHPPFGFALFYLRSIASREVKTTDIYMGAIPWLVMQLLLVVVVIFWPGLVTGLLDKGPAVDLDSVSIELPSGNLGGLDQPGGLGQPPIGQPQICLLYTS
;
A
#
# COMPACT_ATOMS: atom_id res chain seq x y z
N THR A 1 -5.09 -10.93 -12.41
CA THR A 1 -4.96 -10.18 -11.14
C THR A 1 -3.78 -10.70 -10.33
N PRO A 2 -3.17 -9.91 -9.39
CA PRO A 2 -2.08 -10.39 -8.53
C PRO A 2 -2.45 -11.63 -7.71
N THR A 3 -3.71 -11.76 -7.30
CA THR A 3 -4.25 -12.94 -6.60
C THR A 3 -4.24 -14.20 -7.47
N GLU A 4 -4.58 -14.08 -8.75
CA GLU A 4 -4.53 -15.21 -9.71
C GLU A 4 -3.08 -15.64 -9.96
N ALA A 5 -2.17 -14.68 -10.11
CA ALA A 5 -0.75 -14.98 -10.23
C ALA A 5 -0.20 -15.71 -9.00
N GLY A 6 -0.63 -15.30 -7.80
CA GLY A 6 -0.32 -15.99 -6.55
C GLY A 6 -0.88 -17.43 -6.52
N ALA A 7 -2.12 -17.62 -6.96
CA ALA A 7 -2.73 -18.95 -7.04
C ALA A 7 -1.99 -19.88 -8.01
N LEU A 8 -1.58 -19.38 -9.17
CA LEU A 8 -0.74 -20.12 -10.12
C LEU A 8 0.62 -20.50 -9.51
N GLY A 9 1.22 -19.61 -8.71
CA GLY A 9 2.44 -19.88 -7.97
C GLY A 9 2.27 -21.04 -6.97
N VAL A 10 1.15 -21.09 -6.25
CA VAL A 10 0.82 -22.20 -5.33
C VAL A 10 0.66 -23.51 -6.09
N VAL A 11 -0.08 -23.50 -7.21
CA VAL A 11 -0.24 -24.70 -8.06
C VAL A 11 1.12 -25.17 -8.58
N GLY A 12 1.97 -24.25 -9.04
CA GLY A 12 3.32 -24.59 -9.51
C GLY A 12 4.19 -25.23 -8.41
N ALA A 13 4.18 -24.65 -7.21
CA ALA A 13 4.89 -25.20 -6.05
C ALA A 13 4.37 -26.59 -5.67
N PHE A 14 3.05 -26.79 -5.72
CA PHE A 14 2.41 -28.08 -5.44
C PHE A 14 2.85 -29.16 -6.47
N VAL A 15 2.82 -28.82 -7.76
CA VAL A 15 3.27 -29.71 -8.84
C VAL A 15 4.75 -30.07 -8.67
N LEU A 16 5.60 -29.09 -8.37
CA LEU A 16 7.03 -29.34 -8.13
C LEU A 16 7.24 -30.27 -6.93
N ALA A 17 6.52 -30.08 -5.83
CA ALA A 17 6.60 -30.93 -4.64
C ALA A 17 6.15 -32.37 -4.96
N LEU A 18 5.12 -32.52 -5.80
CA LEU A 18 4.62 -33.81 -6.26
C LEU A 18 5.66 -34.51 -7.14
N LEU A 19 6.23 -33.84 -8.12
CA LEU A 19 7.24 -34.37 -9.03
C LEU A 19 8.52 -34.85 -8.31
N HIS A 20 8.89 -34.14 -7.23
CA HIS A 20 10.04 -34.52 -6.40
C HIS A 20 9.70 -35.53 -5.31
N GLY A 21 8.47 -36.04 -5.25
CA GLY A 21 8.04 -37.03 -4.26
C GLY A 21 8.11 -36.59 -2.81
N ARG A 22 8.17 -35.26 -2.57
CA ARG A 22 8.28 -34.67 -1.23
C ARG A 22 6.93 -34.25 -0.65
N LEU A 23 5.82 -34.49 -1.38
CA LEU A 23 4.50 -34.13 -0.90
C LEU A 23 4.11 -35.06 0.26
N ASN A 24 4.06 -34.47 1.45
CA ASN A 24 3.63 -35.18 2.66
C ASN A 24 2.52 -34.36 3.34
N PHE A 25 1.54 -35.04 3.94
CA PHE A 25 0.43 -34.42 4.67
C PHE A 25 0.91 -33.45 5.75
N ARG A 26 2.02 -33.78 6.43
CA ARG A 26 2.65 -32.90 7.42
C ARG A 26 3.11 -31.58 6.81
N MET A 27 3.82 -31.64 5.68
CA MET A 27 4.30 -30.44 4.97
C MET A 27 3.13 -29.56 4.51
N MET A 28 2.05 -30.18 4.02
CA MET A 28 0.85 -29.45 3.60
C MET A 28 0.16 -28.77 4.78
N ARG A 29 0.04 -29.46 5.91
CA ARG A 29 -0.52 -28.89 7.13
C ARG A 29 0.34 -27.73 7.65
N ASP A 30 1.64 -27.87 7.66
CA ASP A 30 2.56 -26.83 8.13
C ASP A 30 2.51 -25.59 7.20
N ALA A 31 2.39 -25.78 5.90
CA ALA A 31 2.19 -24.70 4.94
C ALA A 31 0.86 -23.95 5.16
N VAL A 32 -0.23 -24.68 5.42
CA VAL A 32 -1.53 -24.10 5.72
C VAL A 32 -1.49 -23.31 7.02
N HIS A 33 -0.85 -23.84 8.08
CA HIS A 33 -0.69 -23.12 9.35
C HIS A 33 0.12 -21.84 9.17
N ALA A 34 1.26 -21.89 8.47
CA ALA A 34 2.07 -20.72 8.19
C ALA A 34 1.29 -19.66 7.40
N THR A 35 0.49 -20.06 6.40
CA THR A 35 -0.38 -19.16 5.65
C THR A 35 -1.46 -18.54 6.55
N ALA A 36 -2.08 -19.36 7.41
CA ALA A 36 -3.09 -18.87 8.36
C ALA A 36 -2.51 -17.84 9.33
N ASP A 37 -1.34 -18.11 9.90
CA ASP A 37 -0.66 -17.19 10.83
C ASP A 37 -0.37 -15.84 10.18
N LEU A 38 0.17 -15.84 8.94
CA LEU A 38 0.42 -14.60 8.19
C LEU A 38 -0.89 -13.87 7.86
N THR A 39 -1.93 -14.59 7.44
CA THR A 39 -3.22 -13.99 7.12
C THR A 39 -3.86 -13.34 8.35
N VAL A 40 -3.85 -14.04 9.48
CA VAL A 40 -4.38 -13.51 10.75
C VAL A 40 -3.62 -12.26 11.18
N MET A 41 -2.30 -12.26 11.05
CA MET A 41 -1.49 -11.08 11.37
C MET A 41 -1.90 -9.88 10.51
N VAL A 42 -2.03 -10.07 9.18
CA VAL A 42 -2.42 -8.98 8.25
C VAL A 42 -3.83 -8.47 8.57
N VAL A 43 -4.80 -9.36 8.80
CA VAL A 43 -6.17 -8.97 9.16
C VAL A 43 -6.20 -8.20 10.47
N PHE A 44 -5.41 -8.61 11.47
CA PHE A 44 -5.33 -7.91 12.75
C PHE A 44 -4.75 -6.49 12.59
N ILE A 45 -3.68 -6.35 11.78
CA ILE A 45 -3.10 -5.04 11.44
C ILE A 45 -4.14 -4.16 10.73
N LEU A 46 -4.90 -4.70 9.77
CA LEU A 46 -5.97 -3.96 9.07
C LEU A 46 -7.04 -3.44 10.02
N ILE A 47 -7.49 -4.26 10.96
CA ILE A 47 -8.48 -3.83 11.98
C ILE A 47 -7.89 -2.70 12.82
N GLY A 48 -6.66 -2.85 13.31
CA GLY A 48 -5.98 -1.83 14.09
C GLY A 48 -5.77 -0.53 13.30
N ALA A 49 -5.35 -0.62 12.04
CA ALA A 49 -5.17 0.52 11.14
C ALA A 49 -6.49 1.26 10.86
N THR A 50 -7.58 0.51 10.68
CA THR A 50 -8.91 1.10 10.47
C THR A 50 -9.37 1.87 11.71
N LEU A 51 -9.23 1.28 12.90
CA LEU A 51 -9.57 1.95 14.16
C LEU A 51 -8.71 3.20 14.38
N PHE A 52 -7.40 3.10 14.14
CA PHE A 52 -6.50 4.24 14.24
C PHE A 52 -6.91 5.36 13.27
N SER A 53 -7.18 5.04 12.01
CA SER A 53 -7.58 6.01 10.99
C SER A 53 -8.90 6.70 11.34
N LEU A 54 -9.88 5.96 11.87
CA LEU A 54 -11.16 6.52 12.30
C LEU A 54 -10.98 7.52 13.46
N VAL A 55 -10.22 7.13 14.49
CA VAL A 55 -9.94 8.01 15.64
C VAL A 55 -9.15 9.23 15.20
N PHE A 56 -8.11 9.03 14.38
CA PHE A 56 -7.25 10.10 13.90
C PHE A 56 -8.01 11.12 13.04
N GLN A 57 -8.89 10.65 12.14
CA GLN A 57 -9.76 11.54 11.35
C GLN A 57 -10.80 12.24 12.22
N GLY A 58 -11.36 11.55 13.20
CA GLY A 58 -12.31 12.14 14.16
C GLY A 58 -11.70 13.23 15.04
N MET A 59 -10.38 13.23 15.20
CA MET A 59 -9.63 14.28 15.92
C MET A 59 -9.07 15.39 15.00
N ASP A 60 -9.52 15.48 13.75
CA ASP A 60 -8.98 16.38 12.71
C ASP A 60 -7.47 16.21 12.47
N GLY A 61 -6.93 15.03 12.76
CA GLY A 61 -5.50 14.74 12.62
C GLY A 61 -4.99 14.89 11.19
N GLY A 62 -5.84 14.64 10.18
CA GLY A 62 -5.52 14.87 8.78
C GLY A 62 -5.15 16.33 8.49
N ARG A 63 -5.94 17.29 8.99
CA ARG A 63 -5.67 18.73 8.85
C ARG A 63 -4.38 19.15 9.57
N TRP A 64 -4.10 18.54 10.70
CA TRP A 64 -2.87 18.82 11.43
C TRP A 64 -1.63 18.38 10.65
N ILE A 65 -1.66 17.18 10.08
CA ILE A 65 -0.58 16.67 9.22
C ILE A 65 -0.46 17.52 7.96
N GLU A 66 -1.56 17.87 7.31
CA GLU A 66 -1.58 18.72 6.12
C GLU A 66 -0.93 20.07 6.42
N HIS A 67 -1.30 20.72 7.52
CA HIS A 67 -0.71 21.98 7.95
C HIS A 67 0.80 21.84 8.25
N LEU A 68 1.21 20.74 8.87
CA LEU A 68 2.62 20.49 9.18
C LEU A 68 3.46 20.27 7.92
N LEU A 69 2.94 19.48 6.98
CA LEU A 69 3.69 19.07 5.79
C LEU A 69 3.59 20.04 4.61
N SER A 70 2.51 20.84 4.52
CA SER A 70 2.36 21.87 3.48
C SER A 70 3.32 23.05 3.64
N HIS A 71 3.85 23.25 4.85
CA HIS A 71 4.85 24.29 5.13
C HIS A 71 6.30 23.83 4.93
N LEU A 72 6.52 22.64 4.41
CA LEU A 72 7.86 22.14 4.13
C LEU A 72 8.54 22.98 3.03
N PRO A 73 9.81 23.38 3.23
CA PRO A 73 10.57 24.08 2.21
C PRO A 73 10.77 23.18 0.99
N GLY A 74 10.59 23.72 -0.21
CA GLY A 74 10.79 22.98 -1.47
C GLY A 74 9.49 22.52 -2.16
N GLY A 75 8.30 22.87 -1.62
CA GLY A 75 7.03 22.54 -2.25
C GLY A 75 6.81 21.03 -2.47
N PRO A 76 6.18 20.61 -3.59
CA PRO A 76 5.89 19.19 -3.84
C PRO A 76 7.13 18.27 -3.85
N ILE A 77 8.24 18.76 -4.40
CA ILE A 77 9.49 17.97 -4.43
C ILE A 77 10.08 17.83 -3.02
N GLY A 78 10.06 18.92 -2.22
CA GLY A 78 10.50 18.86 -0.83
C GLY A 78 9.68 17.89 0.01
N PHE A 79 8.36 17.87 -0.19
CA PHE A 79 7.47 16.90 0.42
C PHE A 79 7.83 15.45 0.03
N LEU A 80 8.03 15.18 -1.26
CA LEU A 80 8.39 13.84 -1.74
C LEU A 80 9.71 13.35 -1.15
N ILE A 81 10.73 14.21 -1.10
CA ILE A 81 12.03 13.88 -0.52
C ILE A 81 11.87 13.59 0.98
N PHE A 82 11.19 14.46 1.71
CA PHE A 82 10.95 14.29 3.13
C PHE A 82 10.22 12.97 3.44
N VAL A 83 9.11 12.71 2.74
CA VAL A 83 8.30 11.49 2.93
C VAL A 83 9.12 10.24 2.62
N ASN A 84 9.91 10.25 1.55
CA ASN A 84 10.73 9.10 1.21
C ASN A 84 11.83 8.84 2.25
N ILE A 85 12.48 9.87 2.76
CA ILE A 85 13.46 9.72 3.85
C ILE A 85 12.76 9.22 5.13
N PHE A 86 11.60 9.77 5.46
CA PHE A 86 10.84 9.39 6.63
C PHE A 86 10.41 7.92 6.57
N ILE A 87 9.83 7.48 5.45
CA ILE A 87 9.44 6.07 5.25
C ILE A 87 10.65 5.15 5.26
N PHE A 88 11.77 5.56 4.68
CA PHE A 88 13.01 4.79 4.74
C PHE A 88 13.45 4.53 6.19
N PHE A 89 13.40 5.55 7.06
CA PHE A 89 13.71 5.37 8.48
C PHE A 89 12.65 4.56 9.23
N LEU A 90 11.38 4.76 8.94
CA LEU A 90 10.31 3.94 9.52
C LEU A 90 10.46 2.47 9.16
N ALA A 91 10.91 2.16 7.96
CA ALA A 91 11.11 0.82 7.46
C ALA A 91 12.18 -0.01 8.23
N PHE A 92 12.96 0.63 9.11
CA PHE A 92 13.81 -0.09 10.07
C PHE A 92 13.03 -0.71 11.23
N PHE A 93 11.85 -0.17 11.55
CA PHE A 93 11.06 -0.53 12.73
C PHE A 93 9.72 -1.12 12.39
N LEU A 94 9.11 -0.64 11.32
CA LEU A 94 7.78 -1.04 10.86
C LEU A 94 7.89 -1.94 9.63
N ASP A 95 6.97 -2.90 9.58
CA ASP A 95 6.80 -3.75 8.41
C ASP A 95 6.09 -3.00 7.27
N PHE A 96 6.20 -3.56 6.07
CA PHE A 96 5.52 -3.09 4.85
C PHE A 96 4.01 -2.87 5.07
N PHE A 97 3.34 -3.83 5.72
CA PHE A 97 1.89 -3.75 5.95
C PHE A 97 1.51 -2.60 6.89
N GLU A 98 2.28 -2.37 7.93
CA GLU A 98 2.05 -1.27 8.87
C GLU A 98 2.23 0.08 8.17
N ILE A 99 3.29 0.24 7.38
CA ILE A 99 3.52 1.47 6.62
C ILE A 99 2.41 1.68 5.60
N ALA A 100 2.04 0.65 4.83
CA ALA A 100 1.05 0.74 3.77
C ALA A 100 -0.36 1.06 4.29
N PHE A 101 -0.75 0.51 5.44
CA PHE A 101 -2.11 0.66 5.96
C PHE A 101 -2.28 1.79 6.98
N ILE A 102 -1.21 2.25 7.60
CA ILE A 102 -1.26 3.34 8.57
C ILE A 102 -0.70 4.63 7.99
N VAL A 103 0.54 4.59 7.49
CA VAL A 103 1.27 5.81 7.10
C VAL A 103 0.80 6.35 5.75
N VAL A 104 0.62 5.49 4.76
CA VAL A 104 0.22 5.92 3.41
C VAL A 104 -1.14 6.62 3.39
N PRO A 105 -2.20 6.13 4.05
CA PRO A 105 -3.48 6.84 4.11
C PRO A 105 -3.42 8.21 4.77
N LEU A 106 -2.45 8.46 5.66
CA LEU A 106 -2.24 9.76 6.29
C LEU A 106 -1.54 10.75 5.33
N LEU A 107 -0.67 10.25 4.46
CA LEU A 107 0.11 11.06 3.54
C LEU A 107 -0.60 11.35 2.21
N ALA A 108 -1.49 10.46 1.77
CA ALA A 108 -2.18 10.56 0.48
C ALA A 108 -3.01 11.86 0.33
N PRO A 109 -3.80 12.31 1.33
CA PRO A 109 -4.53 13.58 1.24
C PRO A 109 -3.61 14.79 1.08
N VAL A 110 -2.44 14.78 1.76
CA VAL A 110 -1.45 15.85 1.67
C VAL A 110 -0.80 15.88 0.28
N ALA A 111 -0.47 14.70 -0.27
CA ALA A 111 0.06 14.61 -1.64
C ALA A 111 -0.95 15.16 -2.65
N GLN A 112 -2.24 14.87 -2.46
CA GLN A 112 -3.32 15.36 -3.31
C GLN A 112 -3.49 16.90 -3.21
N SER A 113 -3.44 17.46 -2.01
CA SER A 113 -3.52 18.92 -1.79
C SER A 113 -2.35 19.68 -2.41
N LEU A 114 -1.17 19.04 -2.51
CA LEU A 114 0.02 19.57 -3.19
C LEU A 114 -0.01 19.37 -4.72
N GLY A 115 -1.08 18.78 -5.28
CA GLY A 115 -1.22 18.52 -6.71
C GLY A 115 -0.32 17.39 -7.24
N ILE A 116 0.13 16.50 -6.35
CA ILE A 116 0.95 15.34 -6.73
C ILE A 116 0.03 14.23 -7.26
N ASP A 117 0.37 13.65 -8.41
CA ASP A 117 -0.34 12.50 -8.95
C ASP A 117 -0.24 11.31 -7.98
N LEU A 118 -1.39 10.78 -7.56
CA LEU A 118 -1.44 9.71 -6.56
C LEU A 118 -0.87 8.38 -7.06
N VAL A 119 -0.92 8.11 -8.38
CA VAL A 119 -0.34 6.90 -8.95
C VAL A 119 1.18 6.99 -8.91
N TRP A 120 1.73 8.14 -9.32
CA TRP A 120 3.16 8.38 -9.20
C TRP A 120 3.63 8.32 -7.75
N PHE A 121 2.90 8.95 -6.82
CA PHE A 121 3.17 8.90 -5.40
C PHE A 121 3.14 7.47 -4.87
N GLY A 122 2.10 6.68 -5.22
CA GLY A 122 1.97 5.29 -4.80
C GLY A 122 3.11 4.40 -5.32
N VAL A 123 3.49 4.53 -6.60
CA VAL A 123 4.62 3.79 -7.18
C VAL A 123 5.93 4.16 -6.48
N LEU A 124 6.16 5.44 -6.21
CA LEU A 124 7.34 5.93 -5.52
C LEU A 124 7.46 5.32 -4.10
N LEU A 125 6.35 5.32 -3.36
CA LEU A 125 6.30 4.71 -2.04
C LEU A 125 6.51 3.20 -2.10
N CYS A 126 5.91 2.50 -3.06
CA CYS A 126 6.10 1.07 -3.25
C CYS A 126 7.56 0.70 -3.49
N ILE A 127 8.27 1.47 -4.33
CA ILE A 127 9.70 1.25 -4.59
C ILE A 127 10.51 1.47 -3.30
N ASN A 128 10.18 2.51 -2.53
CA ASN A 128 10.87 2.79 -1.28
C ASN A 128 10.59 1.73 -0.21
N MET A 129 9.33 1.32 -0.05
CA MET A 129 8.95 0.29 0.92
C MET A 129 9.58 -1.08 0.63
N GLN A 130 9.95 -1.38 -0.63
CA GLN A 130 10.71 -2.60 -0.92
C GLN A 130 12.04 -2.66 -0.18
N THR A 131 12.61 -1.51 0.18
CA THR A 131 13.86 -1.48 0.94
C THR A 131 13.69 -2.10 2.33
N SER A 132 12.48 -2.06 2.93
CA SER A 132 12.18 -2.63 4.25
C SER A 132 12.49 -4.13 4.32
N PHE A 133 12.33 -4.86 3.21
CA PHE A 133 12.64 -6.29 3.16
C PHE A 133 14.13 -6.60 3.22
N MET A 134 15.00 -5.62 2.91
CA MET A 134 16.44 -5.77 2.87
C MET A 134 17.17 -5.00 4.00
N HIS A 135 16.45 -4.27 4.84
CA HIS A 135 17.04 -3.52 5.94
C HIS A 135 17.48 -4.44 7.08
N PRO A 136 18.76 -4.42 7.49
CA PRO A 136 19.14 -4.95 8.79
C PRO A 136 18.52 -4.07 9.89
N PRO A 137 17.99 -4.61 11.01
CA PRO A 137 17.99 -6.00 11.43
C PRO A 137 16.73 -6.79 11.06
N PHE A 138 15.63 -6.16 10.60
CA PHE A 138 14.31 -6.79 10.43
C PHE A 138 13.97 -7.21 9.01
N GLY A 139 14.88 -7.08 8.04
CA GLY A 139 14.61 -7.45 6.65
C GLY A 139 14.20 -8.91 6.49
N PHE A 140 12.93 -9.18 6.21
CA PHE A 140 12.40 -10.54 6.04
C PHE A 140 13.19 -11.35 5.02
N ALA A 141 13.62 -10.74 3.92
CA ALA A 141 14.42 -11.41 2.90
C ALA A 141 15.76 -11.90 3.45
N LEU A 142 16.39 -11.12 4.32
CA LEU A 142 17.68 -11.49 4.94
C LEU A 142 17.50 -12.61 5.96
N PHE A 143 16.40 -12.66 6.69
CA PHE A 143 16.07 -13.77 7.58
C PHE A 143 15.85 -15.07 6.80
N TYR A 144 15.08 -15.02 5.72
CA TYR A 144 14.88 -16.19 4.86
C TYR A 144 16.22 -16.67 4.29
N LEU A 145 17.03 -15.76 3.76
CA LEU A 145 18.34 -16.10 3.23
C LEU A 145 19.23 -16.73 4.32
N ARG A 146 19.20 -16.20 5.53
CA ARG A 146 19.95 -16.76 6.66
C ARG A 146 19.49 -18.16 7.04
N SER A 147 18.18 -18.44 6.96
CA SER A 147 17.62 -19.76 7.33
C SER A 147 18.05 -20.88 6.38
N ILE A 148 18.30 -20.57 5.10
CA ILE A 148 18.68 -21.53 4.05
C ILE A 148 20.19 -21.51 3.72
N ALA A 149 20.90 -20.46 4.14
CA ALA A 149 22.33 -20.34 3.90
C ALA A 149 23.14 -21.41 4.68
N SER A 150 24.23 -21.89 4.09
CA SER A 150 25.14 -22.81 4.76
C SER A 150 25.73 -22.16 6.04
N ARG A 151 26.14 -23.00 7.00
CA ARG A 151 26.73 -22.53 8.27
C ARG A 151 28.06 -21.76 8.09
N GLU A 152 28.68 -21.92 6.93
CA GLU A 152 29.93 -21.24 6.58
C GLU A 152 29.74 -19.75 6.28
N VAL A 153 28.53 -19.38 5.79
CA VAL A 153 28.18 -17.99 5.47
C VAL A 153 27.85 -17.23 6.75
N LYS A 154 28.60 -16.20 7.05
CA LYS A 154 28.34 -15.35 8.22
C LYS A 154 27.17 -14.40 7.94
N THR A 155 26.42 -14.08 8.98
CA THR A 155 25.29 -13.12 8.88
C THR A 155 25.76 -11.74 8.37
N THR A 156 26.97 -11.34 8.73
CA THR A 156 27.59 -10.09 8.26
C THR A 156 27.77 -10.09 6.74
N ASP A 157 28.14 -11.23 6.15
CA ASP A 157 28.37 -11.35 4.71
C ASP A 157 27.06 -11.18 3.93
N ILE A 158 25.96 -11.71 4.50
CA ILE A 158 24.61 -11.55 3.95
C ILE A 158 24.21 -10.06 3.98
N TYR A 159 24.44 -9.37 5.09
CA TYR A 159 24.11 -7.96 5.23
C TYR A 159 24.95 -7.08 4.30
N MET A 160 26.25 -7.34 4.23
CA MET A 160 27.14 -6.60 3.31
C MET A 160 26.78 -6.84 1.85
N GLY A 161 26.33 -8.06 1.51
CA GLY A 161 25.83 -8.40 0.17
C GLY A 161 24.51 -7.71 -0.18
N ALA A 162 23.69 -7.34 0.80
CA ALA A 162 22.43 -6.63 0.57
C ALA A 162 22.62 -5.13 0.30
N ILE A 163 23.69 -4.51 0.80
CA ILE A 163 23.94 -3.06 0.69
C ILE A 163 23.93 -2.57 -0.77
N PRO A 164 24.62 -3.21 -1.74
CA PRO A 164 24.59 -2.75 -3.14
C PRO A 164 23.18 -2.70 -3.72
N TRP A 165 22.35 -3.68 -3.40
CA TRP A 165 20.95 -3.73 -3.85
C TRP A 165 20.10 -2.62 -3.23
N LEU A 166 20.31 -2.34 -1.94
CA LEU A 166 19.68 -1.23 -1.24
C LEU A 166 20.04 0.12 -1.89
N VAL A 167 21.33 0.32 -2.19
CA VAL A 167 21.78 1.53 -2.89
C VAL A 167 21.15 1.66 -4.26
N MET A 168 21.07 0.58 -5.03
CA MET A 168 20.39 0.60 -6.35
C MET A 168 18.92 0.97 -6.22
N GLN A 169 18.21 0.45 -5.22
CA GLN A 169 16.82 0.81 -4.97
C GLN A 169 16.65 2.27 -4.59
N LEU A 170 17.51 2.81 -3.72
CA LEU A 170 17.47 4.23 -3.37
C LEU A 170 17.79 5.12 -4.58
N LEU A 171 18.72 4.72 -5.45
CA LEU A 171 18.97 5.41 -6.71
C LEU A 171 17.74 5.41 -7.61
N LEU A 172 17.00 4.29 -7.66
CA LEU A 172 15.74 4.21 -8.42
C LEU A 172 14.70 5.17 -7.84
N VAL A 173 14.57 5.27 -6.52
CA VAL A 173 13.68 6.24 -5.87
C VAL A 173 14.04 7.67 -6.31
N VAL A 174 15.33 8.02 -6.29
CA VAL A 174 15.80 9.34 -6.75
C VAL A 174 15.45 9.58 -8.23
N VAL A 175 15.68 8.60 -9.09
CA VAL A 175 15.32 8.70 -10.52
C VAL A 175 13.84 8.93 -10.71
N VAL A 176 12.98 8.21 -10.00
CA VAL A 176 11.51 8.34 -10.12
C VAL A 176 11.01 9.69 -9.57
N ILE A 177 11.66 10.25 -8.55
CA ILE A 177 11.34 11.60 -8.04
C ILE A 177 11.60 12.66 -9.12
N PHE A 178 12.75 12.59 -9.79
CA PHE A 178 13.12 13.61 -10.79
C PHE A 178 12.54 13.34 -12.19
N TRP A 179 12.08 12.12 -12.45
CA TRP A 179 11.52 11.71 -13.75
C TRP A 179 10.13 11.09 -13.61
N PRO A 180 9.10 11.90 -13.26
CA PRO A 180 7.74 11.40 -13.10
C PRO A 180 7.18 10.78 -14.38
N GLY A 181 7.64 11.22 -15.55
CA GLY A 181 7.24 10.67 -16.84
C GLY A 181 7.53 9.17 -17.03
N LEU A 182 8.45 8.61 -16.25
CA LEU A 182 8.73 7.17 -16.26
C LEU A 182 7.52 6.35 -15.76
N VAL A 183 6.75 6.90 -14.83
CA VAL A 183 5.54 6.28 -14.27
C VAL A 183 4.31 6.76 -15.03
N THR A 184 4.14 8.09 -15.15
CA THR A 184 2.93 8.69 -15.72
C THR A 184 2.85 8.55 -17.24
N GLY A 185 3.96 8.34 -17.93
CA GLY A 185 4.00 8.15 -19.38
C GLY A 185 3.46 6.80 -19.86
N LEU A 186 3.39 5.81 -18.95
CA LEU A 186 2.82 4.49 -19.23
C LEU A 186 1.34 4.40 -18.84
N LEU A 187 0.82 5.43 -18.16
CA LEU A 187 -0.60 5.50 -17.84
C LEU A 187 -1.36 5.96 -19.09
N ASP A 188 -2.20 5.10 -19.63
CA ASP A 188 -3.22 5.52 -20.56
C ASP A 188 -4.10 6.55 -19.86
N LYS A 189 -3.90 7.83 -20.22
CA LYS A 189 -4.85 8.88 -19.84
C LYS A 189 -6.11 8.57 -20.64
N GLY A 190 -6.98 7.74 -20.08
CA GLY A 190 -8.33 7.57 -20.60
C GLY A 190 -8.93 8.96 -20.89
N PRO A 191 -9.84 9.11 -21.84
CA PRO A 191 -10.45 10.39 -22.13
C PRO A 191 -10.93 10.99 -20.82
N ALA A 192 -10.56 12.24 -20.56
CA ALA A 192 -11.00 12.96 -19.38
C ALA A 192 -12.54 12.84 -19.33
N VAL A 193 -13.04 12.07 -18.40
CA VAL A 193 -14.48 11.95 -18.19
C VAL A 193 -14.92 13.31 -17.68
N ASP A 194 -15.61 14.06 -18.54
CA ASP A 194 -16.22 15.31 -18.18
C ASP A 194 -17.30 15.01 -17.14
N LEU A 195 -16.97 15.27 -15.86
CA LEU A 195 -17.85 15.00 -14.73
C LEU A 195 -19.18 15.77 -14.85
N ASP A 196 -19.20 16.87 -15.60
CA ASP A 196 -20.41 17.65 -15.87
C ASP A 196 -21.33 16.97 -16.90
N SER A 197 -20.84 15.98 -17.64
CA SER A 197 -21.61 15.20 -18.61
C SER A 197 -22.18 13.89 -18.05
N VAL A 198 -21.80 13.49 -16.84
CA VAL A 198 -22.29 12.30 -16.16
C VAL A 198 -23.62 12.62 -15.47
N SER A 199 -24.72 12.53 -16.21
CA SER A 199 -26.05 12.48 -15.60
C SER A 199 -26.23 11.12 -14.93
N ILE A 200 -26.15 11.09 -13.60
CA ILE A 200 -26.54 9.91 -12.83
C ILE A 200 -28.07 9.82 -12.88
N GLU A 201 -28.57 9.06 -13.83
CA GLU A 201 -29.97 8.65 -13.78
C GLU A 201 -30.14 7.69 -12.59
N LEU A 202 -30.58 8.24 -11.47
CA LEU A 202 -31.06 7.42 -10.37
C LEU A 202 -32.22 6.57 -10.91
N PRO A 203 -32.21 5.23 -10.75
CA PRO A 203 -33.37 4.42 -11.09
C PRO A 203 -34.55 4.97 -10.33
N SER A 204 -35.51 5.52 -11.03
CA SER A 204 -36.80 5.95 -10.46
C SER A 204 -37.55 4.71 -9.98
N GLY A 205 -37.09 4.18 -8.83
CA GLY A 205 -37.87 3.20 -8.08
C GLY A 205 -39.17 3.86 -7.66
N ASN A 206 -40.27 3.43 -8.29
CA ASN A 206 -41.64 3.82 -7.97
C ASN A 206 -41.92 3.51 -6.50
N LEU A 207 -41.57 4.41 -5.60
CA LEU A 207 -42.03 4.41 -4.21
C LEU A 207 -43.42 5.03 -4.19
N GLY A 208 -44.39 4.24 -4.68
CA GLY A 208 -45.80 4.56 -4.49
C GLY A 208 -46.14 4.64 -3.02
N GLY A 209 -46.54 5.82 -2.60
CA GLY A 209 -47.33 6.03 -1.38
C GLY A 209 -46.54 6.42 -0.13
N LEU A 210 -46.23 7.70 0.02
CA LEU A 210 -46.26 8.43 1.29
C LEU A 210 -46.41 9.93 0.98
N ASP A 211 -47.65 10.31 0.63
CA ASP A 211 -48.14 11.68 0.77
C ASP A 211 -48.24 11.98 2.28
N GLN A 212 -47.40 12.85 2.81
CA GLN A 212 -47.74 13.72 3.93
C GLN A 212 -46.89 15.00 3.92
N PRO A 213 -47.49 16.17 4.02
CA PRO A 213 -46.81 17.45 4.03
C PRO A 213 -46.45 17.84 5.45
N GLY A 214 -45.21 18.21 5.67
CA GLY A 214 -44.80 18.95 6.88
C GLY A 214 -43.49 18.51 7.50
N GLY A 215 -42.46 19.37 7.40
CA GLY A 215 -41.30 19.28 8.26
C GLY A 215 -40.01 19.67 7.58
N LEU A 216 -39.61 20.91 7.78
CA LEU A 216 -38.30 21.46 7.48
C LEU A 216 -37.19 20.60 8.11
N GLY A 217 -36.45 19.88 7.30
CA GLY A 217 -35.26 19.16 7.70
C GLY A 217 -34.11 19.52 6.76
N GLN A 218 -33.03 20.06 7.31
CA GLN A 218 -31.80 20.41 6.62
C GLN A 218 -31.16 19.19 5.93
N PRO A 219 -30.55 19.33 4.75
CA PRO A 219 -29.86 18.23 4.09
C PRO A 219 -28.58 17.86 4.89
N PRO A 220 -28.29 16.57 5.05
CA PRO A 220 -27.04 16.15 5.66
C PRO A 220 -25.87 16.45 4.73
N ILE A 221 -24.86 17.08 5.29
CA ILE A 221 -23.57 17.39 4.68
C ILE A 221 -22.95 16.09 4.16
N GLY A 222 -22.61 16.09 2.87
CA GLY A 222 -22.15 14.90 2.15
C GLY A 222 -20.86 14.30 2.71
N GLN A 223 -20.95 13.03 2.99
CA GLN A 223 -19.77 12.17 3.11
C GLN A 223 -19.28 11.80 1.71
N PRO A 224 -17.97 11.88 1.42
CA PRO A 224 -17.44 11.36 0.18
C PRO A 224 -17.56 9.83 0.17
N GLN A 225 -18.44 9.31 -0.64
CA GLN A 225 -18.49 7.87 -0.91
C GLN A 225 -17.26 7.49 -1.71
N ILE A 226 -16.37 6.72 -1.10
CA ILE A 226 -15.30 6.00 -1.79
C ILE A 226 -15.98 4.95 -2.67
N CYS A 227 -16.09 5.27 -3.96
CA CYS A 227 -16.56 4.32 -4.97
C CYS A 227 -15.44 3.28 -5.19
N LEU A 228 -15.59 2.12 -4.57
CA LEU A 228 -14.86 0.91 -4.94
C LEU A 228 -15.40 0.42 -6.30
N LEU A 229 -14.86 0.97 -7.39
CA LEU A 229 -14.98 0.33 -8.71
C LEU A 229 -13.80 -0.62 -8.89
N TYR A 230 -14.00 -1.85 -8.43
CA TYR A 230 -13.20 -2.98 -8.86
C TYR A 230 -14.16 -4.09 -9.27
N THR A 231 -14.56 -4.13 -10.53
CA THR A 231 -15.15 -5.32 -11.17
C THR A 231 -14.73 -5.40 -12.64
N SER A 232 -14.20 -6.54 -12.96
CA SER A 232 -13.78 -7.16 -14.21
C SER A 232 -12.40 -6.85 -14.70
#